data_b929c4c375a1967e8a2d2265c7a0df61
#
_entry.id   b929c4c375a1967e8a2d2265c7a0df61
#
_cell.length_a   1.000
_cell.length_b   1.000
_cell.length_c   1.000
_cell.angle_alpha   90.00
_cell.angle_beta   90.00
_cell.angle_gamma   90.00
#
_symmetry.space_group_name_H-M   'P 1'
#
loop_
_entity.id
_entity.type
_entity.pdbx_description
1 polymer ?
#
loop_
_entity_poly.entity_id
_entity_poly.type
_entity_poly.pdbx_seq_one_letter_code
_entity_poly.pdbx_strand_id
1 'polypeptide(L)'
;AATDYYYKLSGDSNYIRRARVAKDMKWTTDTEFGTLDITINLSKPEKDPKAIAAAKNAKQSGYPKCQLCIENEGYAGRVNHPARQNHRIIPIEIAGNKWGFQYSPYVYYNEHCIVFNSKHIPMKIEHNTFVKLFSFVEQFPHYFVGSNADLPIVGGSILSHDHFQGGAYTF
;
A
#
# COMPACT_ATOMS: atom_id res chain seq x y z
N ALA A 1 -1.25 18.07 10.29
CA ALA A 1 -0.74 17.36 11.46
C ALA A 1 0.42 16.41 11.09
N ALA A 2 0.58 15.27 11.82
CA ALA A 2 1.70 14.35 11.56
C ALA A 2 1.59 13.67 10.19
N THR A 3 0.38 13.29 9.79
CA THR A 3 0.10 12.69 8.48
C THR A 3 0.41 13.63 7.33
N ASP A 4 0.07 14.92 7.44
CA ASP A 4 0.36 15.93 6.41
C ASP A 4 1.87 16.10 6.21
N TYR A 5 2.62 16.18 7.31
CA TYR A 5 4.07 16.27 7.24
C TYR A 5 4.67 15.03 6.56
N TYR A 6 4.21 13.85 6.94
CA TYR A 6 4.72 12.61 6.38
C TYR A 6 4.32 12.42 4.90
N TYR A 7 3.11 12.84 4.52
CA TYR A 7 2.69 12.84 3.11
C TYR A 7 3.54 13.80 2.29
N LYS A 8 3.77 15.02 2.81
CA LYS A 8 4.66 16.00 2.18
C LYS A 8 6.07 15.44 2.01
N LEU A 9 6.66 14.84 3.06
CA LEU A 9 7.98 14.22 3.02
C LEU A 9 8.04 13.11 1.96
N SER A 10 7.01 12.26 1.87
CA SER A 10 6.94 11.19 0.89
C SER A 10 6.91 11.69 -0.56
N GLY A 11 6.28 12.85 -0.80
CA GLY A 11 6.30 13.53 -2.10
C GLY A 11 7.64 14.22 -2.38
N ASP A 12 8.16 14.97 -1.43
CA ASP A 12 9.39 15.77 -1.60
C ASP A 12 10.64 14.89 -1.75
N SER A 13 10.66 13.73 -1.10
CA SER A 13 11.71 12.72 -1.28
C SER A 13 11.58 11.92 -2.57
N ASN A 14 10.57 12.21 -3.39
CA ASN A 14 10.25 11.47 -4.63
C ASN A 14 9.95 9.96 -4.38
N TYR A 15 9.54 9.59 -3.18
CA TYR A 15 8.99 8.27 -2.91
C TYR A 15 7.63 8.13 -3.61
N ILE A 16 6.74 9.12 -3.43
CA ILE A 16 5.56 9.32 -4.28
C ILE A 16 6.00 10.13 -5.50
N ARG A 17 6.06 9.48 -6.65
CA ARG A 17 6.55 10.10 -7.91
C ARG A 17 5.45 10.93 -8.55
N ARG A 18 5.20 12.15 -8.02
CA ARG A 18 4.11 13.04 -8.45
C ARG A 18 4.04 13.25 -9.96
N ALA A 19 5.18 13.43 -10.62
CA ALA A 19 5.23 13.58 -12.07
C ALA A 19 4.76 12.34 -12.87
N ARG A 20 4.85 11.15 -12.28
CA ARG A 20 4.27 9.94 -12.86
C ARG A 20 2.79 9.82 -12.53
N VAL A 21 2.41 10.08 -11.29
CA VAL A 21 1.02 10.07 -10.84
C VAL A 21 0.16 11.07 -11.62
N ALA A 22 0.72 12.22 -12.00
CA ALA A 22 0.05 13.23 -12.84
C ALA A 22 -0.33 12.72 -14.26
N LYS A 23 0.20 11.58 -14.69
CA LYS A 23 -0.16 10.94 -15.96
C LYS A 23 -1.35 9.99 -15.84
N ASP A 24 -1.76 9.65 -14.60
CA ASP A 24 -2.91 8.77 -14.37
C ASP A 24 -4.18 9.44 -14.91
N MET A 25 -4.99 8.68 -15.60
CA MET A 25 -6.26 9.16 -16.13
C MET A 25 -7.37 8.91 -15.11
N LYS A 26 -8.21 9.92 -14.87
CA LYS A 26 -9.34 9.84 -13.95
C LYS A 26 -10.55 10.54 -14.54
N TRP A 27 -11.70 9.93 -14.44
CA TRP A 27 -12.98 10.52 -14.81
C TRP A 27 -14.12 9.84 -14.07
N THR A 28 -15.29 10.43 -14.11
CA THR A 28 -16.50 9.83 -13.55
C THR A 28 -17.46 9.40 -14.65
N THR A 29 -18.29 8.42 -14.39
CA THR A 29 -19.38 8.00 -15.26
C THR A 29 -20.63 7.68 -14.44
N ASP A 30 -21.78 8.12 -14.91
CA ASP A 30 -23.05 7.83 -14.26
C ASP A 30 -23.56 6.46 -14.71
N THR A 31 -24.09 5.69 -13.76
CA THR A 31 -24.67 4.37 -13.98
C THR A 31 -25.97 4.24 -13.21
N GLU A 32 -26.71 3.15 -13.44
CA GLU A 32 -27.91 2.81 -12.66
C GLU A 32 -27.63 2.61 -11.15
N PHE A 33 -26.37 2.36 -10.77
CA PHE A 33 -25.93 2.20 -9.37
C PHE A 33 -25.34 3.48 -8.76
N GLY A 34 -25.38 4.60 -9.48
CA GLY A 34 -24.78 5.87 -9.08
C GLY A 34 -23.57 6.24 -9.94
N THR A 35 -22.89 7.31 -9.54
CA THR A 35 -21.68 7.81 -10.21
C THR A 35 -20.47 6.97 -9.81
N LEU A 36 -19.76 6.42 -10.78
CA LEU A 36 -18.55 5.63 -10.58
C LEU A 36 -17.30 6.45 -10.93
N ASP A 37 -16.28 6.35 -10.10
CA ASP A 37 -14.94 6.84 -10.40
C ASP A 37 -14.17 5.81 -11.23
N ILE A 38 -13.72 6.23 -12.41
CA ILE A 38 -12.90 5.40 -13.30
C ILE A 38 -11.47 5.92 -13.28
N THR A 39 -10.50 5.01 -13.13
CA THR A 39 -9.08 5.37 -13.17
C THR A 39 -8.28 4.43 -14.05
N ILE A 40 -7.32 4.99 -14.80
CA ILE A 40 -6.26 4.23 -15.47
C ILE A 40 -4.95 4.64 -14.79
N ASN A 41 -4.36 3.73 -14.05
CA ASN A 41 -3.15 3.99 -13.28
C ASN A 41 -1.90 3.75 -14.13
N LEU A 42 -1.48 4.79 -14.85
CA LEU A 42 -0.27 4.78 -15.68
C LEU A 42 1.03 4.93 -14.87
N SER A 43 0.93 5.38 -13.62
CA SER A 43 2.08 5.54 -12.72
C SER A 43 2.59 4.23 -12.15
N LYS A 44 1.76 3.19 -12.15
CA LYS A 44 2.14 1.83 -11.72
C LYS A 44 3.04 1.22 -12.81
N PRO A 45 4.32 0.93 -12.51
CA PRO A 45 5.20 0.35 -13.50
C PRO A 45 4.68 -1.04 -13.88
N GLU A 46 4.42 -1.25 -15.17
CA GLU A 46 4.27 -2.61 -15.69
C GLU A 46 5.61 -3.34 -15.48
N LYS A 47 5.52 -4.60 -15.10
CA LYS A 47 6.71 -5.41 -14.98
C LYS A 47 7.23 -5.71 -16.38
N ASP A 48 8.43 -5.22 -16.69
CA ASP A 48 9.12 -5.58 -17.93
C ASP A 48 9.21 -7.12 -18.04
N PRO A 49 8.77 -7.74 -19.15
CA PRO A 49 8.88 -9.17 -19.37
C PRO A 49 10.29 -9.72 -19.18
N LYS A 50 11.32 -8.96 -19.58
CA LYS A 50 12.72 -9.32 -19.36
C LYS A 50 13.09 -9.33 -17.88
N ALA A 51 12.61 -8.35 -17.11
CA ALA A 51 12.80 -8.31 -15.65
C ALA A 51 12.06 -9.44 -14.93
N ILE A 52 10.87 -9.84 -15.42
CA ILE A 52 10.14 -11.01 -14.90
C ILE A 52 10.93 -12.29 -15.14
N ALA A 53 11.47 -12.48 -16.35
CA ALA A 53 12.29 -13.65 -16.71
C ALA A 53 13.58 -13.69 -15.88
N ALA A 54 14.27 -12.56 -15.73
CA ALA A 54 15.46 -12.45 -14.88
C ALA A 54 15.15 -12.75 -13.40
N ALA A 55 14.03 -12.25 -12.88
CA ALA A 55 13.60 -12.50 -11.52
C ALA A 55 13.26 -13.97 -11.25
N LYS A 56 12.73 -14.70 -12.24
CA LYS A 56 12.45 -16.13 -12.14
C LYS A 56 13.73 -16.96 -11.91
N ASN A 57 14.83 -16.55 -12.53
CA ASN A 57 16.12 -17.21 -12.47
C ASN A 57 17.04 -16.66 -11.36
N ALA A 58 16.65 -15.55 -10.71
CA ALA A 58 17.45 -14.96 -9.64
C ALA A 58 17.42 -15.80 -8.37
N LYS A 59 18.55 -15.85 -7.66
CA LYS A 59 18.61 -16.48 -6.35
C LYS A 59 17.58 -15.85 -5.42
N GLN A 60 16.68 -16.65 -4.90
CA GLN A 60 15.66 -16.17 -3.98
C GLN A 60 16.30 -15.75 -2.65
N SER A 61 16.00 -14.54 -2.24
CA SER A 61 16.37 -14.01 -0.93
C SER A 61 15.11 -13.81 -0.10
N GLY A 62 15.12 -14.32 1.12
CA GLY A 62 14.02 -14.09 2.08
C GLY A 62 14.07 -12.72 2.75
N TYR A 63 14.89 -11.77 2.27
CA TYR A 63 15.07 -10.45 2.89
C TYR A 63 15.04 -9.31 1.85
N PRO A 64 14.10 -8.36 1.98
CA PRO A 64 12.85 -8.45 2.73
C PRO A 64 11.97 -9.60 2.19
N LYS A 65 11.14 -10.21 3.03
CA LYS A 65 10.24 -11.31 2.62
C LYS A 65 9.18 -10.85 1.61
N CYS A 66 8.65 -9.64 1.78
CA CYS A 66 7.71 -9.01 0.84
C CYS A 66 7.84 -7.49 0.88
N GLN A 67 7.07 -6.79 0.02
CA GLN A 67 7.11 -5.33 -0.09
C GLN A 67 6.49 -4.57 1.10
N LEU A 68 5.84 -5.27 2.03
CA LEU A 68 5.24 -4.70 3.24
C LEU A 68 6.07 -4.98 4.50
N CYS A 69 7.18 -5.70 4.40
CA CYS A 69 8.05 -5.91 5.54
C CYS A 69 8.76 -4.60 5.95
N ILE A 70 8.90 -4.40 7.25
CA ILE A 70 9.54 -3.19 7.82
C ILE A 70 10.99 -3.01 7.32
N GLU A 71 11.67 -4.07 6.96
CA GLU A 71 13.02 -4.08 6.37
C GLU A 71 13.08 -3.41 4.98
N ASN A 72 11.95 -3.05 4.39
CA ASN A 72 11.93 -2.24 3.17
C ASN A 72 12.38 -0.78 3.42
N GLU A 73 12.27 -0.27 4.64
CA GLU A 73 12.75 1.08 4.95
C GLU A 73 14.25 1.19 4.69
N GLY A 74 14.62 2.09 3.78
CA GLY A 74 16.01 2.28 3.36
C GLY A 74 16.60 1.18 2.48
N TYR A 75 15.81 0.19 2.05
CA TYR A 75 16.31 -0.95 1.29
C TYR A 75 16.83 -0.54 -0.10
N ALA A 76 18.05 -1.01 -0.44
CA ALA A 76 18.70 -0.66 -1.70
C ALA A 76 18.07 -1.30 -2.96
N GLY A 77 17.29 -2.36 -2.77
CA GLY A 77 16.69 -3.11 -3.88
C GLY A 77 17.53 -4.28 -4.39
N ARG A 78 16.92 -5.12 -5.20
CA ARG A 78 17.53 -6.20 -5.98
C ARG A 78 16.69 -6.49 -7.22
N VAL A 79 17.15 -7.37 -8.10
CA VAL A 79 16.50 -7.67 -9.40
C VAL A 79 14.99 -7.95 -9.29
N ASN A 80 14.56 -8.69 -8.27
CA ASN A 80 13.17 -9.08 -8.07
C ASN A 80 12.49 -8.36 -6.88
N HIS A 81 13.10 -7.31 -6.34
CA HIS A 81 12.55 -6.53 -5.24
C HIS A 81 12.94 -5.04 -5.37
N PRO A 82 11.97 -4.12 -5.40
CA PRO A 82 12.27 -2.72 -5.67
C PRO A 82 13.07 -2.05 -4.55
N ALA A 83 13.88 -1.06 -4.94
CA ALA A 83 14.54 -0.17 -4.00
C ALA A 83 13.52 0.70 -3.25
N ARG A 84 13.79 0.97 -1.97
CA ARG A 84 12.96 1.76 -1.06
C ARG A 84 13.82 2.70 -0.19
N GLN A 85 14.91 3.23 -0.73
CA GLN A 85 15.88 4.05 0.00
C GLN A 85 15.28 5.32 0.59
N ASN A 86 14.32 5.95 -0.11
CA ASN A 86 13.59 7.13 0.31
C ASN A 86 12.25 6.83 1.00
N HIS A 87 11.96 5.55 1.24
CA HIS A 87 10.78 5.11 1.98
C HIS A 87 10.99 5.27 3.48
N ARG A 88 9.92 5.64 4.18
CA ARG A 88 9.83 5.67 5.64
C ARG A 88 8.56 4.98 6.09
N ILE A 89 8.59 4.43 7.29
CA ILE A 89 7.49 3.73 7.92
C ILE A 89 7.26 4.37 9.29
N ILE A 90 6.00 4.70 9.58
CA ILE A 90 5.62 5.22 10.89
C ILE A 90 5.13 4.04 11.74
N PRO A 91 5.76 3.76 12.88
CA PRO A 91 5.25 2.76 13.80
C PRO A 91 3.97 3.26 14.45
N ILE A 92 2.93 2.42 14.43
CA ILE A 92 1.64 2.67 15.07
C ILE A 92 1.22 1.44 15.86
N GLU A 93 0.19 1.58 16.68
CA GLU A 93 -0.42 0.47 17.40
C GLU A 93 -1.86 0.26 16.91
N ILE A 94 -2.22 -0.97 16.59
CA ILE A 94 -3.56 -1.37 16.17
C ILE A 94 -4.03 -2.51 17.06
N ALA A 95 -5.14 -2.31 17.77
CA ALA A 95 -5.71 -3.31 18.68
C ALA A 95 -4.65 -3.94 19.61
N GLY A 96 -3.78 -3.10 20.24
CA GLY A 96 -2.73 -3.53 21.17
C GLY A 96 -1.52 -4.22 20.52
N ASN A 97 -1.38 -4.19 19.20
CA ASN A 97 -0.27 -4.80 18.49
C ASN A 97 0.52 -3.76 17.68
N LYS A 98 1.81 -4.05 17.45
CA LYS A 98 2.68 -3.19 16.64
C LYS A 98 2.37 -3.35 15.15
N TRP A 99 2.15 -2.22 14.49
CA TRP A 99 1.89 -2.10 13.07
C TRP A 99 2.77 -1.02 12.45
N GLY A 100 2.87 -1.02 11.13
CA GLY A 100 3.49 0.05 10.36
C GLY A 100 2.44 0.79 9.54
N PHE A 101 2.60 2.10 9.43
CA PHE A 101 1.86 2.97 8.53
C PHE A 101 2.82 3.50 7.46
N GLN A 102 2.44 3.37 6.20
CA GLN A 102 3.20 3.92 5.07
C GLN A 102 2.26 4.46 3.99
N TYR A 103 2.69 5.50 3.26
CA TYR A 103 2.03 5.85 2.01
C TYR A 103 2.41 4.88 0.90
N SER A 104 1.48 4.66 -0.02
CA SER A 104 1.75 3.91 -1.23
C SER A 104 2.41 4.81 -2.27
N PRO A 105 3.45 4.36 -2.99
CA PRO A 105 3.95 5.10 -4.14
C PRO A 105 3.00 5.06 -5.34
N TYR A 106 1.97 4.21 -5.28
CA TYR A 106 0.90 4.07 -6.27
C TYR A 106 -0.37 4.70 -5.72
N VAL A 107 -0.75 5.84 -6.26
CA VAL A 107 -1.83 6.68 -5.71
C VAL A 107 -3.14 6.36 -6.43
N TYR A 108 -3.96 5.50 -5.83
CA TYR A 108 -5.30 5.21 -6.35
C TYR A 108 -6.31 6.30 -5.95
N TYR A 109 -6.15 6.87 -4.78
CA TYR A 109 -6.93 7.98 -4.22
C TYR A 109 -6.02 8.87 -3.37
N ASN A 110 -6.54 10.01 -2.91
CA ASN A 110 -5.73 10.95 -2.14
C ASN A 110 -5.16 10.31 -0.87
N GLU A 111 -3.88 10.55 -0.61
CA GLU A 111 -3.15 10.03 0.54
C GLU A 111 -3.24 8.51 0.71
N HIS A 112 -3.26 7.77 -0.42
CA HIS A 112 -3.30 6.31 -0.40
C HIS A 112 -2.22 5.75 0.52
N CYS A 113 -2.65 5.09 1.59
CA CYS A 113 -1.78 4.51 2.60
C CYS A 113 -2.00 3.00 2.74
N ILE A 114 -1.01 2.34 3.29
CA ILE A 114 -1.03 0.93 3.64
C ILE A 114 -0.68 0.81 5.12
N VAL A 115 -1.51 0.11 5.86
CA VAL A 115 -1.32 -0.21 7.27
C VAL A 115 -1.06 -1.71 7.37
N PHE A 116 0.08 -2.11 7.89
CA PHE A 116 0.51 -3.51 7.84
C PHE A 116 1.05 -3.99 9.19
N ASN A 117 0.83 -5.25 9.46
CA ASN A 117 1.32 -5.89 10.68
C ASN A 117 2.86 -5.84 10.72
N SER A 118 3.47 -5.53 11.85
CA SER A 118 4.93 -5.55 12.00
C SER A 118 5.54 -6.95 11.81
N LYS A 119 4.72 -8.00 11.99
CA LYS A 119 5.10 -9.39 11.75
C LYS A 119 4.65 -9.83 10.36
N HIS A 120 5.51 -10.52 9.63
CA HIS A 120 5.16 -11.13 8.34
C HIS A 120 4.28 -12.37 8.58
N ILE A 121 2.99 -12.15 8.75
CA ILE A 121 1.96 -13.19 8.92
C ILE A 121 0.90 -13.05 7.83
N PRO A 122 0.31 -14.15 7.35
CA PRO A 122 -0.68 -14.09 6.28
C PRO A 122 -1.96 -13.35 6.73
N MET A 123 -2.63 -12.77 5.75
CA MET A 123 -3.97 -12.19 5.93
C MET A 123 -4.96 -13.28 6.32
N LYS A 124 -5.90 -12.92 7.19
CA LYS A 124 -7.05 -13.72 7.55
C LYS A 124 -8.21 -12.79 7.87
N ILE A 125 -9.33 -12.98 7.17
CA ILE A 125 -10.55 -12.19 7.44
C ILE A 125 -11.36 -12.91 8.52
N GLU A 126 -11.48 -12.27 9.66
CA GLU A 126 -12.19 -12.76 10.82
C GLU A 126 -12.74 -11.58 11.65
N HIS A 127 -13.47 -11.83 12.71
CA HIS A 127 -14.04 -10.79 13.57
C HIS A 127 -12.97 -9.77 14.04
N ASN A 128 -11.78 -10.25 14.39
CA ASN A 128 -10.69 -9.37 14.82
C ASN A 128 -10.19 -8.42 13.72
N THR A 129 -10.43 -8.70 12.46
CA THR A 129 -10.14 -7.79 11.34
C THR A 129 -10.93 -6.49 11.48
N PHE A 130 -12.22 -6.57 11.82
CA PHE A 130 -13.06 -5.40 12.06
C PHE A 130 -12.59 -4.59 13.27
N VAL A 131 -12.19 -5.26 14.37
CA VAL A 131 -11.61 -4.60 15.53
C VAL A 131 -10.36 -3.79 15.13
N LYS A 132 -9.49 -4.36 14.31
CA LYS A 132 -8.29 -3.67 13.79
C LYS A 132 -8.66 -2.46 12.91
N LEU A 133 -9.64 -2.61 12.00
CA LEU A 133 -10.11 -1.52 11.14
C LEU A 133 -10.67 -0.36 11.97
N PHE A 134 -11.52 -0.64 12.94
CA PHE A 134 -12.05 0.39 13.86
C PHE A 134 -10.95 1.05 14.70
N SER A 135 -10.00 0.27 15.22
CA SER A 135 -8.85 0.82 15.95
C SER A 135 -8.01 1.78 15.11
N PHE A 136 -7.91 1.55 13.80
CA PHE A 136 -7.22 2.48 12.91
C PHE A 136 -7.99 3.79 12.72
N VAL A 137 -9.27 3.74 12.39
CA VAL A 137 -10.06 4.97 12.13
C VAL A 137 -10.30 5.79 13.40
N GLU A 138 -10.26 5.16 14.58
CA GLU A 138 -10.29 5.87 15.86
C GLU A 138 -9.04 6.77 16.01
N GLN A 139 -7.86 6.31 15.57
CA GLN A 139 -6.62 7.07 15.61
C GLN A 139 -6.51 8.08 14.45
N PHE A 140 -7.05 7.73 13.28
CA PHE A 140 -6.96 8.51 12.05
C PHE A 140 -8.36 8.78 11.47
N PRO A 141 -9.20 9.59 12.13
CA PRO A 141 -10.61 9.78 11.76
C PRO A 141 -10.81 10.51 10.43
N HIS A 142 -9.75 11.05 9.86
CA HIS A 142 -9.75 11.71 8.53
C HIS A 142 -9.43 10.74 7.39
N TYR A 143 -9.19 9.47 7.69
CA TYR A 143 -8.98 8.42 6.70
C TYR A 143 -10.12 7.40 6.73
N PHE A 144 -10.43 6.84 5.57
CA PHE A 144 -11.08 5.54 5.49
C PHE A 144 -10.02 4.43 5.56
N VAL A 145 -10.44 3.21 5.86
CA VAL A 145 -9.62 2.01 5.78
C VAL A 145 -10.47 0.81 5.34
N GLY A 146 -9.89 -0.03 4.52
CA GLY A 146 -10.51 -1.27 4.06
C GLY A 146 -9.50 -2.41 3.98
N SER A 147 -10.00 -3.63 3.96
CA SER A 147 -9.20 -4.84 3.78
C SER A 147 -9.41 -5.44 2.40
N ASN A 148 -8.34 -5.97 1.79
CA ASN A 148 -8.50 -6.92 0.70
C ASN A 148 -9.13 -8.22 1.25
N ALA A 149 -9.80 -8.98 0.37
CA ALA A 149 -10.16 -10.35 0.72
C ALA A 149 -8.90 -11.22 0.84
N ASP A 150 -8.94 -12.22 1.71
CA ASP A 150 -7.84 -13.17 1.93
C ASP A 150 -7.83 -14.35 0.93
N LEU A 151 -8.66 -14.29 -0.10
CA LEU A 151 -8.78 -15.29 -1.16
C LEU A 151 -8.05 -14.83 -2.43
N PRO A 152 -7.11 -15.62 -2.96
CA PRO A 152 -6.35 -15.26 -4.18
C PRO A 152 -7.24 -14.98 -5.41
N ILE A 153 -8.35 -15.70 -5.54
CA ILE A 153 -9.26 -15.61 -6.69
C ILE A 153 -9.95 -14.26 -6.85
N VAL A 154 -10.08 -13.49 -5.77
CA VAL A 154 -10.71 -12.16 -5.80
C VAL A 154 -9.70 -11.01 -5.98
N GLY A 155 -8.48 -11.32 -6.39
CA GLY A 155 -7.49 -10.33 -6.82
C GLY A 155 -6.73 -9.61 -5.70
N GLY A 156 -6.81 -10.07 -4.46
CA GLY A 156 -6.00 -9.53 -3.37
C GLY A 156 -4.50 -9.70 -3.63
N SER A 157 -3.71 -8.67 -3.35
CA SER A 157 -2.25 -8.71 -3.47
C SER A 157 -1.58 -8.84 -2.11
N ILE A 158 -0.40 -9.49 -2.07
CA ILE A 158 0.43 -9.65 -0.87
C ILE A 158 -0.35 -10.30 0.29
N LEU A 159 -1.13 -11.33 -0.01
CA LEU A 159 -1.94 -12.06 0.98
C LEU A 159 -1.10 -12.77 2.06
N SER A 160 0.21 -12.90 1.83
CA SER A 160 1.16 -13.45 2.79
C SER A 160 1.52 -12.50 3.95
N HIS A 161 1.04 -11.25 3.90
CA HIS A 161 1.31 -10.24 4.91
C HIS A 161 0.03 -9.49 5.30
N ASP A 162 -0.39 -9.60 6.55
CA ASP A 162 -1.60 -8.97 7.09
C ASP A 162 -1.50 -7.43 6.96
N HIS A 163 -2.43 -6.84 6.20
CA HIS A 163 -2.41 -5.41 5.89
C HIS A 163 -3.79 -4.89 5.48
N PHE A 164 -3.94 -3.57 5.58
CA PHE A 164 -5.11 -2.80 5.15
C PHE A 164 -4.70 -1.67 4.23
N GLN A 165 -5.63 -1.16 3.44
CA GLN A 165 -5.45 0.01 2.60
C GLN A 165 -6.41 1.12 3.03
N GLY A 166 -5.93 2.36 3.02
CA GLY A 166 -6.71 3.50 3.42
C GLY A 166 -6.25 4.79 2.73
N GLY A 167 -6.89 5.89 3.09
CA GLY A 167 -6.54 7.21 2.56
C GLY A 167 -7.60 8.27 2.85
N ALA A 168 -7.35 9.49 2.40
CA ALA A 168 -8.27 10.63 2.53
C ALA A 168 -9.20 10.68 1.30
N TYR A 169 -10.23 9.83 1.30
CA TYR A 169 -11.23 9.75 0.24
C TYR A 169 -12.61 9.44 0.83
N THR A 170 -13.66 9.94 0.18
CA THR A 170 -15.06 9.62 0.48
C THR A 170 -15.66 8.95 -0.75
N PHE A 171 -16.16 7.74 -0.57
CA PHE A 171 -16.86 6.98 -1.61
C PHE A 171 -18.29 7.41 -1.74
#